data_3ed783159e0a57c418230e545c69c397
#
_entry.id   3ed783159e0a57c418230e545c69c397
#
_cell.length_a   1.000
_cell.length_b   1.000
_cell.length_c   1.000
_cell.angle_alpha   90.00
_cell.angle_beta   90.00
_cell.angle_gamma   90.00
#
_symmetry.space_group_name_H-M   'P 1'
#
loop_
_entity.id
_entity.type
_entity.pdbx_description
1 polymer ?
#
loop_
_entity_poly.entity_id
_entity_poly.type
_entity_poly.pdbx_seq_one_letter_code
_entity_poly.pdbx_strand_id
1 'polypeptide(L)'
;STFLLNDVVITGTRTPKLLKDAPIQTRVITTADIEKVDATNVEDLLQQEMPGVEFSYAMNQLKHMNLCGFGGQGILFLVDGERLAGETMDDVDFTRLNMANVERIEIVKGAASALYGSNAGGGVINIITKEGTEPWTLNLNGRLARYNERRWGGAYGVNGKRLHNMLNVNHTSINNIHVSNAENPATQVVTTIYGDCTWNVKNRLTFTVNDQLKLIGRAGYFYREQTRVADAPERFRDFSAGLKGLWDISKDDNLEISYSFDQYDKSDYHKINKLDVRDYRNVQNIFKGLYNHYWSSNGILTVGADFMHDYLMNKNLGSRTESQNTFDAFAQYDWIINTQWEVVGAVRYDYFSDKKDSHFTPKLSVRYQPISNLNIRFGYGMGFRAPALKEKYYNFDAAGIWIIRGNPDLKAELSHNFNASADYTKGHYNFTLAAYYNDVHNKLATGVPHYLSFYDMS
;
A
#
# COMPACT_ATOMS: atom_id res chain seq x y z
N SER A 1 -14.17 -9.11 -22.05
CA SER A 1 -13.97 -8.17 -20.94
C SER A 1 -15.14 -7.21 -20.91
N THR A 2 -15.97 -7.31 -19.91
CA THR A 2 -17.00 -6.30 -19.67
C THR A 2 -16.26 -5.13 -19.05
N PHE A 3 -16.09 -4.02 -19.78
CA PHE A 3 -15.51 -2.83 -19.23
C PHE A 3 -16.50 -2.26 -18.21
N LEU A 4 -16.13 -2.32 -16.93
CA LEU A 4 -16.96 -1.88 -15.80
C LEU A 4 -16.82 -0.36 -15.63
N LEU A 5 -17.17 0.41 -16.67
CA LEU A 5 -17.12 1.87 -16.65
C LEU A 5 -18.06 2.49 -15.60
N ASN A 6 -18.98 1.70 -15.07
CA ASN A 6 -19.92 2.11 -14.02
C ASN A 6 -19.43 1.72 -12.61
N ASP A 7 -18.23 1.14 -12.46
CA ASP A 7 -17.68 0.86 -11.15
C ASP A 7 -17.38 2.15 -10.39
N VAL A 8 -17.67 2.13 -9.10
CA VAL A 8 -17.36 3.22 -8.19
C VAL A 8 -15.93 3.08 -7.70
N VAL A 9 -15.13 4.12 -7.85
CA VAL A 9 -13.75 4.23 -7.35
C VAL A 9 -13.64 5.33 -6.32
N ILE A 10 -12.74 5.19 -5.36
CA ILE A 10 -12.59 6.12 -4.23
C ILE A 10 -11.18 6.68 -4.15
N THR A 11 -10.16 5.90 -4.51
CA THR A 11 -8.75 6.20 -4.22
C THR A 11 -8.27 7.51 -4.86
N GLY A 12 -8.71 7.83 -6.07
CA GLY A 12 -8.24 9.02 -6.79
C GLY A 12 -8.64 10.36 -6.16
N THR A 13 -9.81 10.44 -5.54
CA THR A 13 -10.40 11.67 -5.00
C THR A 13 -10.76 11.58 -3.51
N ARG A 14 -10.62 10.42 -2.88
CA ARG A 14 -11.14 10.08 -1.54
C ARG A 14 -12.66 10.24 -1.40
N THR A 15 -13.35 10.39 -2.52
CA THR A 15 -14.81 10.41 -2.62
C THR A 15 -15.27 9.45 -3.70
N PRO A 16 -16.44 8.79 -3.53
CA PRO A 16 -16.96 7.87 -4.55
C PRO A 16 -17.19 8.56 -5.89
N LYS A 17 -16.65 7.99 -6.96
CA LYS A 17 -16.84 8.43 -8.35
C LYS A 17 -17.04 7.23 -9.26
N LEU A 18 -17.85 7.36 -10.30
CA LEU A 18 -17.85 6.36 -11.35
C LEU A 18 -16.51 6.38 -12.08
N LEU A 19 -15.95 5.21 -12.39
CA LEU A 19 -14.64 5.11 -13.04
C LEU A 19 -14.55 5.92 -14.33
N LYS A 20 -15.60 5.89 -15.14
CA LYS A 20 -15.69 6.68 -16.40
C LYS A 20 -15.63 8.19 -16.17
N ASP A 21 -16.16 8.65 -15.03
CA ASP A 21 -16.28 10.06 -14.68
C ASP A 21 -15.19 10.54 -13.73
N ALA A 22 -14.30 9.63 -13.28
CA ALA A 22 -13.20 9.98 -12.39
C ALA A 22 -12.24 10.97 -13.09
N PRO A 23 -11.95 12.12 -12.49
CA PRO A 23 -11.06 13.13 -13.08
C PRO A 23 -9.59 12.73 -13.02
N ILE A 24 -9.28 11.71 -12.20
CA ILE A 24 -7.95 11.15 -12.04
C ILE A 24 -7.96 9.75 -12.64
N GLN A 25 -6.98 9.48 -13.51
CA GLN A 25 -6.85 8.16 -14.11
C GLN A 25 -6.61 7.10 -13.04
N THR A 26 -7.61 6.24 -12.86
CA THR A 26 -7.58 5.13 -11.92
C THR A 26 -7.70 3.83 -12.70
N ARG A 27 -6.79 2.90 -12.48
CA ARG A 27 -6.90 1.51 -12.95
C ARG A 27 -7.61 0.69 -11.89
N VAL A 28 -8.55 -0.12 -12.31
CA VAL A 28 -9.23 -1.08 -11.43
C VAL A 28 -8.94 -2.50 -11.91
N ILE A 29 -8.46 -3.34 -11.00
CA ILE A 29 -8.36 -4.78 -11.19
C ILE A 29 -9.52 -5.39 -10.41
N THR A 30 -10.44 -6.02 -11.12
CA THR A 30 -11.68 -6.55 -10.53
C THR A 30 -11.52 -7.97 -10.02
N THR A 31 -12.49 -8.48 -9.25
CA THR A 31 -12.56 -9.90 -8.88
C THR A 31 -12.47 -10.81 -10.13
N ALA A 32 -13.15 -10.46 -11.22
CA ALA A 32 -13.13 -11.25 -12.46
C ALA A 32 -11.73 -11.26 -13.10
N ASP A 33 -10.98 -10.18 -13.03
CA ASP A 33 -9.60 -10.12 -13.53
C ASP A 33 -8.68 -10.98 -12.66
N ILE A 34 -8.84 -10.92 -11.32
CA ILE A 34 -8.10 -11.76 -10.37
C ILE A 34 -8.34 -13.25 -10.64
N GLU A 35 -9.59 -13.64 -10.85
CA GLU A 35 -9.96 -15.04 -11.13
C GLU A 35 -9.42 -15.53 -12.48
N LYS A 36 -9.37 -14.69 -13.52
CA LYS A 36 -8.81 -15.06 -14.84
C LYS A 36 -7.32 -15.35 -14.79
N VAL A 37 -6.57 -14.60 -13.98
CA VAL A 37 -5.12 -14.71 -13.88
C VAL A 37 -4.71 -15.89 -12.99
N ASP A 38 -5.61 -16.41 -12.15
CA ASP A 38 -5.32 -17.42 -11.12
C ASP A 38 -4.13 -16.99 -10.22
N ALA A 39 -4.03 -15.71 -9.96
CA ALA A 39 -2.95 -15.15 -9.15
C ALA A 39 -3.10 -15.60 -7.70
N THR A 40 -2.01 -16.10 -7.12
CA THR A 40 -1.96 -16.54 -5.73
C THR A 40 -1.39 -15.49 -4.79
N ASN A 41 -0.76 -14.46 -5.34
CA ASN A 41 -0.18 -13.33 -4.62
C ASN A 41 -0.40 -12.03 -5.40
N VAL A 42 -0.24 -10.91 -4.71
CA VAL A 42 -0.49 -9.58 -5.29
C VAL A 42 0.55 -9.21 -6.34
N GLU A 43 1.78 -9.68 -6.19
CA GLU A 43 2.90 -9.35 -7.08
C GLU A 43 2.66 -9.92 -8.47
N ASP A 44 2.29 -11.20 -8.56
CA ASP A 44 2.01 -11.86 -9.85
C ASP A 44 0.81 -11.20 -10.55
N LEU A 45 -0.22 -10.83 -9.77
CA LEU A 45 -1.38 -10.13 -10.29
C LEU A 45 -1.00 -8.76 -10.86
N LEU A 46 -0.28 -7.94 -10.08
CA LEU A 46 0.12 -6.61 -10.51
C LEU A 46 1.04 -6.66 -11.74
N GLN A 47 1.96 -7.62 -11.78
CA GLN A 47 2.88 -7.77 -12.91
C GLN A 47 2.16 -8.15 -14.21
N GLN A 48 1.10 -8.94 -14.12
CA GLN A 48 0.31 -9.35 -15.30
C GLN A 48 -0.72 -8.31 -15.73
N GLU A 49 -1.34 -7.62 -14.78
CA GLU A 49 -2.45 -6.71 -15.04
C GLU A 49 -2.05 -5.24 -15.18
N MET A 50 -0.82 -4.86 -14.76
CA MET A 50 -0.39 -3.47 -14.74
C MET A 50 0.82 -3.20 -15.63
N PRO A 51 0.66 -2.52 -16.77
CA PRO A 51 1.78 -1.99 -17.51
C PRO A 51 2.61 -0.98 -16.68
N GLY A 52 3.94 -1.15 -16.69
CA GLY A 52 4.87 -0.31 -15.96
C GLY A 52 5.16 -0.76 -14.52
N VAL A 53 4.62 -1.90 -14.09
CA VAL A 53 5.03 -2.58 -12.86
C VAL A 53 6.11 -3.60 -13.19
N GLU A 54 7.16 -3.57 -12.39
CA GLU A 54 8.27 -4.52 -12.44
C GLU A 54 8.60 -4.99 -11.02
N PHE A 55 8.84 -6.29 -10.86
CA PHE A 55 9.36 -6.87 -9.63
C PHE A 55 10.75 -7.41 -9.85
N SER A 56 11.69 -7.01 -9.02
CA SER A 56 13.04 -7.56 -8.94
C SER A 56 13.26 -8.29 -7.62
N TYR A 57 14.29 -9.11 -7.57
CA TYR A 57 14.64 -9.85 -6.35
C TYR A 57 15.99 -9.37 -5.81
N ALA A 58 16.02 -9.04 -4.53
CA ALA A 58 17.27 -8.79 -3.81
C ALA A 58 18.04 -10.11 -3.57
N MET A 59 19.30 -10.02 -3.18
CA MET A 59 20.12 -11.21 -2.86
C MET A 59 19.53 -12.10 -1.76
N ASN A 60 18.74 -11.50 -0.86
CA ASN A 60 18.00 -12.22 0.19
C ASN A 60 16.66 -12.76 -0.26
N GLN A 61 16.36 -12.73 -1.58
CA GLN A 61 15.11 -13.17 -2.22
C GLN A 61 13.87 -12.36 -1.83
N LEU A 62 14.04 -11.20 -1.20
CA LEU A 62 12.95 -10.26 -1.00
C LEU A 62 12.65 -9.53 -2.32
N LYS A 63 11.36 -9.24 -2.52
CA LYS A 63 10.88 -8.60 -3.73
C LYS A 63 10.91 -7.08 -3.59
N HIS A 64 11.35 -6.43 -4.65
CA HIS A 64 11.26 -4.99 -4.83
C HIS A 64 10.30 -4.67 -5.96
N MET A 65 9.39 -3.76 -5.72
CA MET A 65 8.49 -3.26 -6.73
C MET A 65 8.97 -1.93 -7.30
N ASN A 66 8.87 -1.79 -8.62
CA ASN A 66 9.03 -0.54 -9.33
C ASN A 66 7.76 -0.25 -10.12
N LEU A 67 7.22 0.96 -10.01
CA LEU A 67 6.09 1.46 -10.79
C LEU A 67 6.50 2.74 -11.50
N CYS A 68 6.69 2.67 -12.81
CA CYS A 68 7.02 3.84 -13.65
C CYS A 68 8.26 4.62 -13.13
N GLY A 69 9.29 3.92 -12.63
CA GLY A 69 10.52 4.52 -12.10
C GLY A 69 10.50 4.85 -10.60
N PHE A 70 9.36 4.70 -9.93
CA PHE A 70 9.25 4.80 -8.47
C PHE A 70 9.29 3.40 -7.86
N GLY A 71 10.14 3.21 -6.86
CA GLY A 71 10.26 1.95 -6.13
C GLY A 71 10.11 2.14 -4.63
N GLY A 72 9.96 1.03 -3.91
CA GLY A 72 10.01 0.99 -2.46
C GLY A 72 9.07 1.98 -1.79
N GLN A 73 9.66 2.90 -1.04
CA GLN A 73 8.95 3.93 -0.28
C GLN A 73 8.27 5.01 -1.14
N GLY A 74 8.41 4.99 -2.47
CA GLY A 74 7.77 5.96 -3.38
C GLY A 74 6.35 5.61 -3.77
N ILE A 75 5.87 4.41 -3.42
CA ILE A 75 4.53 3.90 -3.72
C ILE A 75 3.81 3.54 -2.43
N LEU A 76 2.61 4.05 -2.26
CA LEU A 76 1.82 3.80 -1.07
C LEU A 76 0.86 2.62 -1.27
N PHE A 77 0.99 1.61 -0.41
CA PHE A 77 0.05 0.51 -0.31
C PHE A 77 -0.96 0.75 0.81
N LEU A 78 -2.23 0.54 0.50
CA LEU A 78 -3.34 0.64 1.42
C LEU A 78 -4.18 -0.64 1.40
N VAL A 79 -4.77 -0.98 2.52
CA VAL A 79 -5.84 -1.97 2.62
C VAL A 79 -7.06 -1.27 3.21
N ASP A 80 -8.15 -1.20 2.46
CA ASP A 80 -9.37 -0.45 2.80
C ASP A 80 -9.09 1.02 3.20
N GLY A 81 -8.11 1.64 2.54
CA GLY A 81 -7.70 3.02 2.78
C GLY A 81 -6.74 3.24 3.94
N GLU A 82 -6.32 2.18 4.66
CA GLU A 82 -5.39 2.28 5.78
C GLU A 82 -3.98 1.84 5.39
N ARG A 83 -2.97 2.57 5.87
CA ARG A 83 -1.56 2.25 5.65
C ARG A 83 -1.15 0.99 6.40
N LEU A 84 -0.16 0.28 5.85
CA LEU A 84 0.50 -0.85 6.49
C LEU A 84 1.80 -0.38 7.14
N ALA A 85 2.01 -0.74 8.41
CA ALA A 85 3.29 -0.53 9.09
C ALA A 85 4.33 -1.56 8.64
N GLY A 86 5.61 -1.23 8.86
CA GLY A 86 6.71 -2.14 8.61
C GLY A 86 7.09 -2.27 7.15
N GLU A 87 8.31 -2.73 6.97
CA GLU A 87 8.91 -2.94 5.65
C GLU A 87 9.85 -4.15 5.66
N THR A 88 10.07 -4.70 4.48
CA THR A 88 11.16 -5.62 4.22
C THR A 88 11.96 -5.09 3.04
N MET A 89 13.20 -4.64 3.25
CA MET A 89 14.07 -4.08 2.20
C MET A 89 13.42 -2.93 1.41
N ASP A 90 12.90 -1.93 2.13
CA ASP A 90 12.25 -0.72 1.58
C ASP A 90 10.88 -0.92 0.93
N ASP A 91 10.36 -2.13 0.87
CA ASP A 91 9.02 -2.44 0.39
C ASP A 91 8.11 -2.94 1.52
N VAL A 92 6.81 -2.83 1.31
CA VAL A 92 5.85 -3.51 2.17
C VAL A 92 6.05 -5.03 2.08
N ASP A 93 5.83 -5.74 3.17
CA ASP A 93 5.82 -7.21 3.12
C ASP A 93 4.59 -7.71 2.35
N PHE A 94 4.75 -8.00 1.05
CA PHE A 94 3.68 -8.40 0.16
C PHE A 94 2.99 -9.70 0.61
N THR A 95 3.66 -10.55 1.40
CA THR A 95 3.04 -11.79 1.90
C THR A 95 1.90 -11.55 2.89
N ARG A 96 1.78 -10.31 3.43
CA ARG A 96 0.63 -9.86 4.25
C ARG A 96 -0.63 -9.62 3.43
N LEU A 97 -0.49 -9.42 2.11
CA LEU A 97 -1.57 -9.07 1.19
C LEU A 97 -2.20 -10.34 0.64
N ASN A 98 -3.29 -10.77 1.26
CA ASN A 98 -4.01 -11.97 0.85
C ASN A 98 -5.00 -11.66 -0.28
N MET A 99 -4.94 -12.44 -1.36
CA MET A 99 -5.82 -12.28 -2.53
C MET A 99 -7.21 -12.88 -2.36
N ALA A 100 -7.41 -13.79 -1.39
CA ALA A 100 -8.66 -14.58 -1.27
C ALA A 100 -9.90 -13.73 -0.93
N ASN A 101 -9.72 -12.57 -0.31
CA ASN A 101 -10.81 -11.69 0.08
C ASN A 101 -10.76 -10.31 -0.60
N VAL A 102 -10.11 -10.21 -1.74
CA VAL A 102 -10.03 -8.96 -2.50
C VAL A 102 -11.26 -8.83 -3.40
N GLU A 103 -11.96 -7.71 -3.27
CA GLU A 103 -13.04 -7.33 -4.18
C GLU A 103 -12.48 -6.68 -5.44
N ARG A 104 -11.59 -5.71 -5.26
CA ARG A 104 -10.89 -5.01 -6.35
C ARG A 104 -9.62 -4.36 -5.83
N ILE A 105 -8.74 -4.02 -6.75
CA ILE A 105 -7.57 -3.19 -6.47
C ILE A 105 -7.70 -1.91 -7.28
N GLU A 106 -7.68 -0.77 -6.60
CA GLU A 106 -7.67 0.54 -7.21
C GLU A 106 -6.25 1.09 -7.26
N ILE A 107 -5.80 1.52 -8.43
CA ILE A 107 -4.44 1.98 -8.65
C ILE A 107 -4.48 3.38 -9.27
N VAL A 108 -3.93 4.33 -8.55
CA VAL A 108 -3.73 5.71 -9.00
C VAL A 108 -2.25 5.87 -9.33
N LYS A 109 -1.94 6.14 -10.60
CA LYS A 109 -0.58 6.42 -11.07
C LYS A 109 -0.27 7.91 -10.92
N GLY A 110 0.98 8.21 -10.58
CA GLY A 110 1.44 9.59 -10.40
C GLY A 110 1.21 10.15 -9.00
N ALA A 111 1.53 11.41 -8.79
CA ALA A 111 1.54 12.02 -7.47
C ALA A 111 0.16 12.06 -6.83
N ALA A 112 0.03 11.35 -5.73
CA ALA A 112 -1.14 11.38 -4.86
C ALA A 112 -0.82 11.95 -3.46
N SER A 113 0.37 12.54 -3.29
CA SER A 113 0.83 13.07 -2.00
C SER A 113 -0.07 14.16 -1.43
N ALA A 114 -0.76 14.93 -2.29
CA ALA A 114 -1.74 15.92 -1.85
C ALA A 114 -2.93 15.31 -1.07
N LEU A 115 -3.23 14.03 -1.24
CA LEU A 115 -4.32 13.35 -0.53
C LEU A 115 -3.81 12.37 0.53
N TYR A 116 -2.65 11.76 0.29
CA TYR A 116 -2.16 10.64 1.08
C TYR A 116 -0.84 10.92 1.80
N GLY A 117 -0.20 12.08 1.54
CA GLY A 117 1.04 12.50 2.16
C GLY A 117 2.28 11.80 1.60
N SER A 118 3.28 11.63 2.45
CA SER A 118 4.54 10.98 2.10
C SER A 118 4.35 9.57 1.53
N ASN A 119 5.26 9.17 0.66
CA ASN A 119 5.33 7.86 0.00
C ASN A 119 4.27 7.64 -1.11
N ALA A 120 3.48 8.64 -1.46
CA ALA A 120 2.51 8.59 -2.54
C ALA A 120 2.95 9.37 -3.80
N GLY A 121 4.26 9.62 -3.95
CA GLY A 121 4.83 10.37 -5.08
C GLY A 121 4.72 9.63 -6.42
N GLY A 122 4.91 8.32 -6.42
CA GLY A 122 4.77 7.44 -7.59
C GLY A 122 3.35 6.92 -7.82
N GLY A 123 2.52 6.93 -6.79
CA GLY A 123 1.14 6.46 -6.86
C GLY A 123 0.65 5.79 -5.59
N VAL A 124 -0.59 5.33 -5.66
CA VAL A 124 -1.27 4.61 -4.58
C VAL A 124 -1.88 3.33 -5.12
N ILE A 125 -1.69 2.23 -4.40
CA ILE A 125 -2.33 0.94 -4.64
C ILE A 125 -3.20 0.64 -3.42
N ASN A 126 -4.51 0.65 -3.62
CA ASN A 126 -5.48 0.41 -2.56
C ASN A 126 -6.22 -0.91 -2.80
N ILE A 127 -6.04 -1.85 -1.90
CA ILE A 127 -6.68 -3.16 -1.93
C ILE A 127 -7.99 -3.04 -1.16
N ILE A 128 -9.11 -3.20 -1.86
CA ILE A 128 -10.45 -3.16 -1.28
C ILE A 128 -10.91 -4.58 -1.00
N THR A 129 -11.29 -4.86 0.23
CA THR A 129 -11.75 -6.17 0.66
C THR A 129 -13.24 -6.37 0.44
N LYS A 130 -13.65 -7.62 0.21
CA LYS A 130 -15.07 -7.98 0.01
C LYS A 130 -15.91 -7.67 1.23
N GLU A 131 -17.07 -7.10 0.99
CA GLU A 131 -18.18 -7.04 1.94
C GLU A 131 -19.25 -8.06 1.53
N GLY A 132 -19.72 -8.87 2.46
CA GLY A 132 -20.83 -9.77 2.18
C GLY A 132 -22.13 -9.00 2.01
N THR A 133 -22.91 -9.32 0.98
CA THR A 133 -24.23 -8.72 0.73
C THR A 133 -25.37 -9.66 1.11
N GLU A 134 -25.10 -10.97 1.08
CA GLU A 134 -26.06 -12.01 1.42
C GLU A 134 -26.22 -12.15 2.94
N PRO A 135 -27.36 -12.64 3.46
CA PRO A 135 -27.60 -12.84 4.90
C PRO A 135 -26.50 -13.63 5.59
N TRP A 136 -25.91 -14.58 4.90
CA TRP A 136 -24.67 -15.25 5.29
C TRP A 136 -23.89 -15.69 4.07
N THR A 137 -22.58 -15.75 4.20
CA THR A 137 -21.65 -16.15 3.14
C THR A 137 -20.61 -17.08 3.73
N LEU A 138 -20.34 -18.18 3.07
CA LEU A 138 -19.21 -19.07 3.36
C LEU A 138 -18.46 -19.38 2.07
N ASN A 139 -17.22 -18.95 2.01
CA ASN A 139 -16.30 -19.28 0.95
C ASN A 139 -15.18 -20.14 1.53
N LEU A 140 -14.92 -21.28 0.91
CA LEU A 140 -13.81 -22.14 1.25
C LEU A 140 -12.95 -22.30 0.01
N ASN A 141 -11.64 -22.19 0.15
CA ASN A 141 -10.70 -22.41 -0.92
C ASN A 141 -9.58 -23.32 -0.46
N GLY A 142 -9.04 -24.09 -1.39
CA GLY A 142 -7.91 -24.98 -1.15
C GLY A 142 -7.11 -25.16 -2.43
N ARG A 143 -5.77 -25.20 -2.31
CA ARG A 143 -4.85 -25.44 -3.42
C ARG A 143 -3.73 -26.35 -2.94
N LEU A 144 -3.41 -27.34 -3.75
CA LEU A 144 -2.24 -28.20 -3.59
C LEU A 144 -1.40 -28.06 -4.86
N ALA A 145 -0.10 -27.82 -4.70
CA ALA A 145 0.78 -27.68 -5.84
C ALA A 145 2.15 -28.34 -5.59
N ARG A 146 3.07 -28.22 -6.56
CA ARG A 146 4.43 -28.76 -6.43
C ARG A 146 5.15 -28.18 -5.21
N TYR A 147 6.21 -28.84 -4.79
CA TYR A 147 7.05 -28.45 -3.63
C TYR A 147 6.29 -28.44 -2.31
N ASN A 148 5.28 -29.32 -2.19
CA ASN A 148 4.40 -29.44 -1.03
C ASN A 148 3.71 -28.10 -0.67
N GLU A 149 3.41 -27.30 -1.70
CA GLU A 149 2.61 -26.09 -1.51
C GLU A 149 1.19 -26.49 -1.12
N ARG A 150 0.76 -25.96 0.02
CA ARG A 150 -0.58 -26.13 0.58
C ARG A 150 -1.13 -24.76 0.92
N ARG A 151 -2.23 -24.42 0.29
CA ARG A 151 -2.99 -23.20 0.60
C ARG A 151 -4.40 -23.63 0.95
N TRP A 152 -4.91 -23.11 2.03
CA TRP A 152 -6.30 -23.24 2.39
C TRP A 152 -6.78 -21.99 3.10
N GLY A 153 -8.05 -21.69 2.95
CA GLY A 153 -8.63 -20.52 3.57
C GLY A 153 -10.14 -20.57 3.53
N GLY A 154 -10.70 -19.64 4.25
CA GLY A 154 -12.13 -19.43 4.26
C GLY A 154 -12.49 -18.02 4.69
N ALA A 155 -13.65 -17.59 4.20
CA ALA A 155 -14.32 -16.37 4.59
C ALA A 155 -15.73 -16.73 5.07
N TYR A 156 -16.08 -16.25 6.26
CA TYR A 156 -17.41 -16.41 6.82
C TYR A 156 -18.01 -15.03 7.10
N GLY A 157 -19.12 -14.75 6.44
CA GLY A 157 -19.86 -13.49 6.58
C GLY A 157 -21.25 -13.71 7.15
N VAL A 158 -21.68 -12.79 7.99
CA VAL A 158 -23.06 -12.71 8.51
C VAL A 158 -23.54 -11.27 8.37
N ASN A 159 -24.71 -11.10 7.74
CA ASN A 159 -25.33 -9.81 7.50
C ASN A 159 -26.71 -9.76 8.13
N GLY A 160 -26.79 -9.16 9.31
CA GLY A 160 -28.04 -8.82 9.97
C GLY A 160 -28.51 -7.40 9.61
N LYS A 161 -29.65 -6.98 10.13
CA LYS A 161 -30.22 -5.64 9.87
C LYS A 161 -29.29 -4.49 10.31
N ARG A 162 -28.51 -4.67 11.36
CA ARG A 162 -27.63 -3.63 11.93
C ARG A 162 -26.18 -4.07 12.06
N LEU A 163 -25.94 -5.38 12.03
CA LEU A 163 -24.62 -5.94 12.26
C LEU A 163 -24.18 -6.73 11.04
N HIS A 164 -23.05 -6.38 10.49
CA HIS A 164 -22.36 -7.10 9.43
C HIS A 164 -21.00 -7.52 9.93
N ASN A 165 -20.66 -8.79 9.79
CA ASN A 165 -19.37 -9.31 10.18
C ASN A 165 -18.77 -10.16 9.05
N MET A 166 -17.49 -9.99 8.79
CA MET A 166 -16.72 -10.79 7.85
C MET A 166 -15.43 -11.25 8.50
N LEU A 167 -15.31 -12.55 8.71
CA LEU A 167 -14.08 -13.21 9.20
C LEU A 167 -13.37 -13.90 8.05
N ASN A 168 -12.09 -13.68 7.91
CA ASN A 168 -11.23 -14.34 6.94
C ASN A 168 -10.09 -15.04 7.65
N VAL A 169 -9.84 -16.29 7.29
CA VAL A 169 -8.71 -17.09 7.79
C VAL A 169 -8.01 -17.73 6.60
N ASN A 170 -6.72 -17.55 6.47
CA ASN A 170 -5.93 -18.12 5.39
C ASN A 170 -4.60 -18.66 5.91
N HIS A 171 -4.20 -19.76 5.35
CA HIS A 171 -2.94 -20.43 5.64
C HIS A 171 -2.24 -20.82 4.34
N THR A 172 -0.95 -20.58 4.28
CA THR A 172 -0.08 -21.03 3.19
C THR A 172 1.13 -21.72 3.79
N SER A 173 1.53 -22.83 3.21
CA SER A 173 2.78 -23.53 3.54
C SER A 173 3.42 -24.02 2.25
N ILE A 174 4.70 -23.73 2.08
CA ILE A 174 5.51 -24.17 0.94
C ILE A 174 6.89 -24.59 1.43
N ASN A 175 7.40 -25.70 0.91
CA ASN A 175 8.74 -26.16 1.27
C ASN A 175 9.82 -25.37 0.52
N ASN A 176 11.05 -25.40 1.06
CA ASN A 176 12.21 -24.93 0.35
C ASN A 176 12.40 -25.70 -0.97
N ILE A 177 12.77 -24.98 -2.01
CA ILE A 177 13.03 -25.52 -3.35
C ILE A 177 14.53 -25.46 -3.59
N HIS A 178 15.15 -26.60 -3.84
CA HIS A 178 16.56 -26.67 -4.20
C HIS A 178 16.70 -26.74 -5.72
N VAL A 179 17.32 -25.73 -6.30
CA VAL A 179 17.61 -25.64 -7.73
C VAL A 179 19.08 -25.95 -7.92
N SER A 180 19.40 -26.98 -8.69
CA SER A 180 20.76 -27.35 -9.00
C SER A 180 21.03 -27.25 -10.50
N ASN A 181 22.21 -26.77 -10.86
CA ASN A 181 22.71 -26.90 -12.22
C ASN A 181 23.23 -28.33 -12.41
N ALA A 182 22.49 -29.13 -13.20
CA ALA A 182 22.71 -30.58 -13.31
C ALA A 182 23.80 -30.98 -14.33
N GLU A 183 24.38 -30.04 -15.08
CA GLU A 183 25.26 -30.40 -16.22
C GLU A 183 26.65 -30.87 -15.79
N ASN A 184 27.13 -30.55 -14.61
CA ASN A 184 28.41 -31.02 -14.09
C ASN A 184 28.40 -31.22 -12.57
N PRO A 185 28.46 -32.45 -12.05
CA PRO A 185 28.47 -32.70 -10.59
C PRO A 185 29.62 -32.05 -9.85
N ALA A 186 30.75 -31.77 -10.50
CA ALA A 186 31.91 -31.15 -9.86
C ALA A 186 31.77 -29.61 -9.71
N THR A 187 30.87 -28.98 -10.47
CA THR A 187 30.58 -27.55 -10.44
C THR A 187 29.13 -27.26 -10.03
N GLN A 188 28.48 -28.22 -9.42
CA GLN A 188 27.08 -28.10 -9.03
C GLN A 188 26.88 -26.98 -8.01
N VAL A 189 26.24 -25.89 -8.47
CA VAL A 189 25.78 -24.83 -7.58
C VAL A 189 24.32 -25.15 -7.19
N VAL A 190 24.09 -25.33 -5.91
CA VAL A 190 22.72 -25.51 -5.39
C VAL A 190 22.25 -24.19 -4.82
N THR A 191 21.21 -23.63 -5.43
CA THR A 191 20.53 -22.45 -4.92
C THR A 191 19.23 -22.86 -4.25
N THR A 192 18.98 -22.38 -3.04
CA THR A 192 17.72 -22.63 -2.34
C THR A 192 16.79 -21.45 -2.48
N ILE A 193 15.60 -21.70 -3.01
CA ILE A 193 14.47 -20.77 -2.93
C ILE A 193 13.74 -21.12 -1.64
N TYR A 194 13.70 -20.15 -0.70
CA TYR A 194 13.14 -20.40 0.62
C TYR A 194 11.63 -20.35 0.58
N GLY A 195 11.01 -21.43 1.06
CA GLY A 195 9.58 -21.47 1.33
C GLY A 195 9.24 -20.80 2.65
N ASP A 196 7.95 -20.68 2.91
CA ASP A 196 7.44 -20.11 4.16
C ASP A 196 6.16 -20.81 4.64
N CYS A 197 5.79 -20.49 5.87
CA CYS A 197 4.53 -20.89 6.47
C CYS A 197 3.85 -19.62 6.96
N THR A 198 2.66 -19.30 6.45
CA THR A 198 1.93 -18.09 6.79
C THR A 198 0.54 -18.38 7.36
N TRP A 199 0.12 -17.53 8.29
CA TRP A 199 -1.25 -17.42 8.78
C TRP A 199 -1.72 -15.98 8.64
N ASN A 200 -2.93 -15.79 8.16
CA ASN A 200 -3.55 -14.48 8.04
C ASN A 200 -5.00 -14.58 8.51
N VAL A 201 -5.32 -13.87 9.59
CA VAL A 201 -6.66 -13.81 10.17
C VAL A 201 -7.08 -12.36 10.19
N LYS A 202 -8.21 -12.04 9.58
CA LYS A 202 -8.78 -10.68 9.55
C LYS A 202 -10.27 -10.74 9.84
N ASN A 203 -10.73 -9.83 10.68
CA ASN A 203 -12.12 -9.63 10.95
C ASN A 203 -12.53 -8.17 10.72
N ARG A 204 -13.68 -7.98 10.10
CA ARG A 204 -14.33 -6.68 9.92
C ARG A 204 -15.74 -6.75 10.44
N LEU A 205 -16.07 -5.84 11.34
CA LEU A 205 -17.39 -5.70 11.96
C LEU A 205 -17.94 -4.32 11.60
N THR A 206 -19.10 -4.26 10.97
CA THR A 206 -19.82 -3.01 10.69
C THR A 206 -21.11 -2.99 11.51
N PHE A 207 -21.29 -1.96 12.31
CA PHE A 207 -22.49 -1.75 13.13
C PHE A 207 -23.19 -0.47 12.68
N THR A 208 -24.42 -0.62 12.19
CA THR A 208 -25.30 0.49 11.82
C THR A 208 -26.06 0.95 13.06
N VAL A 209 -25.61 2.04 13.66
CA VAL A 209 -26.24 2.63 14.84
C VAL A 209 -27.64 3.16 14.50
N ASN A 210 -27.72 3.92 13.43
CA ASN A 210 -28.93 4.44 12.82
C ASN A 210 -28.67 4.74 11.33
N ASP A 211 -29.63 5.36 10.64
CA ASP A 211 -29.51 5.68 9.20
C ASP A 211 -28.37 6.67 8.86
N GLN A 212 -27.91 7.42 9.85
CA GLN A 212 -26.87 8.44 9.70
C GLN A 212 -25.48 8.01 10.20
N LEU A 213 -25.40 7.02 11.10
CA LEU A 213 -24.15 6.66 11.76
C LEU A 213 -23.84 5.17 11.64
N LYS A 214 -22.67 4.88 11.05
CA LYS A 214 -22.08 3.53 10.99
C LYS A 214 -20.75 3.51 11.71
N LEU A 215 -20.49 2.45 12.45
CA LEU A 215 -19.22 2.16 13.10
C LEU A 215 -18.60 0.92 12.46
N ILE A 216 -17.32 0.99 12.12
CA ILE A 216 -16.58 -0.11 11.50
C ILE A 216 -15.38 -0.43 12.39
N GLY A 217 -15.37 -1.64 12.95
CA GLY A 217 -14.24 -2.19 13.68
C GLY A 217 -13.47 -3.18 12.82
N ARG A 218 -12.15 -3.16 12.86
CA ARG A 218 -11.26 -4.11 12.18
C ARG A 218 -10.22 -4.63 13.15
N ALA A 219 -9.89 -5.91 13.00
CA ALA A 219 -8.79 -6.55 13.70
C ALA A 219 -8.11 -7.56 12.78
N GLY A 220 -6.80 -7.65 12.86
CA GLY A 220 -6.01 -8.56 12.05
C GLY A 220 -4.82 -9.13 12.80
N TYR A 221 -4.47 -10.34 12.44
CA TYR A 221 -3.24 -10.99 12.85
C TYR A 221 -2.61 -11.69 11.64
N PHE A 222 -1.32 -11.45 11.44
CA PHE A 222 -0.52 -12.14 10.45
C PHE A 222 0.70 -12.76 11.13
N TYR A 223 1.03 -13.96 10.70
CA TYR A 223 2.24 -14.68 11.10
C TYR A 223 2.90 -15.30 9.88
N ARG A 224 4.22 -15.15 9.77
CA ARG A 224 5.04 -15.85 8.78
C ARG A 224 6.29 -16.39 9.45
N GLU A 225 6.63 -17.64 9.14
CA GLU A 225 7.91 -18.24 9.50
C GLU A 225 8.62 -18.69 8.24
N GLN A 226 9.89 -18.31 8.11
CA GLN A 226 10.76 -18.70 7.00
C GLN A 226 12.07 -19.22 7.54
N THR A 227 12.47 -20.42 7.10
CA THR A 227 13.70 -21.06 7.57
C THR A 227 14.82 -20.90 6.53
N ARG A 228 15.64 -19.86 6.70
CA ARG A 228 16.89 -19.67 5.95
C ARG A 228 18.06 -20.31 6.67
N VAL A 229 18.11 -20.17 7.99
CA VAL A 229 19.07 -20.80 8.87
C VAL A 229 18.33 -21.86 9.67
N ALA A 230 18.81 -23.12 9.60
CA ALA A 230 18.11 -24.29 10.14
C ALA A 230 17.72 -24.14 11.63
N ASP A 231 18.61 -23.57 12.44
CA ASP A 231 18.43 -23.42 13.89
C ASP A 231 17.91 -22.04 14.31
N ALA A 232 17.73 -21.15 13.35
CA ALA A 232 17.24 -19.79 13.59
C ALA A 232 16.24 -19.33 12.50
N PRO A 233 15.01 -19.91 12.43
CA PRO A 233 13.99 -19.42 11.52
C PRO A 233 13.61 -17.98 11.85
N GLU A 234 13.38 -17.20 10.79
CA GLU A 234 12.87 -15.83 10.88
C GLU A 234 11.35 -15.88 11.08
N ARG A 235 10.84 -15.09 12.03
CA ARG A 235 9.43 -14.97 12.34
C ARG A 235 8.98 -13.53 12.16
N PHE A 236 7.91 -13.36 11.40
CA PHE A 236 7.27 -12.07 11.15
C PHE A 236 5.86 -12.11 11.72
N ARG A 237 5.48 -11.06 12.42
CA ARG A 237 4.15 -10.93 13.04
C ARG A 237 3.61 -9.55 12.78
N ASP A 238 2.31 -9.48 12.50
CA ASP A 238 1.60 -8.24 12.36
C ASP A 238 0.32 -8.28 13.19
N PHE A 239 0.09 -7.23 13.95
CA PHE A 239 -1.15 -6.97 14.67
C PHE A 239 -1.73 -5.67 14.16
N SER A 240 -2.92 -5.73 13.60
CA SER A 240 -3.64 -4.55 13.13
C SER A 240 -4.99 -4.43 13.82
N ALA A 241 -5.38 -3.20 14.13
CA ALA A 241 -6.69 -2.87 14.68
C ALA A 241 -7.13 -1.50 14.14
N GLY A 242 -8.43 -1.31 13.98
CA GLY A 242 -8.97 -0.03 13.52
C GLY A 242 -10.41 0.16 13.96
N LEU A 243 -10.75 1.41 14.20
CA LEU A 243 -12.12 1.86 14.46
C LEU A 243 -12.40 3.07 13.58
N LYS A 244 -13.52 3.03 12.86
CA LYS A 244 -13.95 4.10 11.95
C LYS A 244 -15.41 4.42 12.20
N GLY A 245 -15.72 5.69 12.35
CA GLY A 245 -17.09 6.22 12.37
C GLY A 245 -17.39 6.93 11.06
N LEU A 246 -18.47 6.58 10.42
CA LEU A 246 -19.02 7.25 9.24
C LEU A 246 -20.34 7.92 9.64
N TRP A 247 -20.37 9.25 9.60
CA TRP A 247 -21.52 10.03 10.02
C TRP A 247 -22.02 10.93 8.90
N ASP A 248 -23.20 10.63 8.38
CA ASP A 248 -23.96 11.48 7.49
C ASP A 248 -24.69 12.55 8.32
N ILE A 249 -24.02 13.68 8.57
CA ILE A 249 -24.53 14.80 9.38
C ILE A 249 -25.81 15.37 8.74
N SER A 250 -25.80 15.50 7.43
CA SER A 250 -26.93 15.90 6.61
C SER A 250 -26.88 15.19 5.25
N LYS A 251 -27.80 15.46 4.35
CA LYS A 251 -27.76 14.96 2.97
C LYS A 251 -26.57 15.49 2.17
N ASP A 252 -26.02 16.64 2.58
CA ASP A 252 -24.93 17.34 1.89
C ASP A 252 -23.62 17.29 2.67
N ASP A 253 -23.61 16.77 3.90
CA ASP A 253 -22.46 16.76 4.81
C ASP A 253 -22.17 15.38 5.37
N ASN A 254 -20.97 14.90 5.22
CA ASN A 254 -20.52 13.69 5.93
C ASN A 254 -19.18 13.89 6.61
N LEU A 255 -18.97 13.14 7.68
CA LEU A 255 -17.77 13.14 8.49
C LEU A 255 -17.30 11.70 8.68
N GLU A 256 -16.04 11.45 8.40
CA GLU A 256 -15.33 10.23 8.75
C GLU A 256 -14.30 10.54 9.83
N ILE A 257 -14.31 9.77 10.91
CA ILE A 257 -13.26 9.79 11.94
C ILE A 257 -12.76 8.38 12.07
N SER A 258 -11.46 8.20 12.04
CA SER A 258 -10.85 6.88 12.20
C SER A 258 -9.60 6.91 13.07
N TYR A 259 -9.40 5.78 13.74
CA TYR A 259 -8.16 5.42 14.40
C TYR A 259 -7.69 4.08 13.86
N SER A 260 -6.42 3.96 13.51
CA SER A 260 -5.79 2.72 13.14
C SER A 260 -4.49 2.50 13.90
N PHE A 261 -4.30 1.26 14.30
CA PHE A 261 -3.09 0.73 14.93
C PHE A 261 -2.55 -0.39 14.05
N ASP A 262 -1.26 -0.37 13.77
CA ASP A 262 -0.56 -1.43 13.05
C ASP A 262 0.82 -1.66 13.67
N GLN A 263 1.14 -2.90 14.02
CA GLN A 263 2.43 -3.30 14.59
C GLN A 263 3.00 -4.48 13.82
N TYR A 264 4.14 -4.26 13.19
CA TYR A 264 4.88 -5.27 12.44
C TYR A 264 6.21 -5.59 13.13
N ASP A 265 6.42 -6.86 13.47
CA ASP A 265 7.59 -7.37 14.18
C ASP A 265 8.35 -8.40 13.33
N LYS A 266 9.67 -8.36 13.42
CA LYS A 266 10.57 -9.43 12.97
C LYS A 266 11.42 -9.93 14.13
N SER A 267 11.60 -11.25 14.20
CA SER A 267 12.47 -11.91 15.20
C SER A 267 13.15 -13.14 14.61
N ASP A 268 14.31 -13.50 15.18
CA ASP A 268 14.99 -14.76 14.91
C ASP A 268 14.70 -15.72 16.07
N TYR A 269 14.15 -16.90 15.78
CA TYR A 269 13.87 -17.92 16.80
C TYR A 269 15.00 -18.94 16.89
N HIS A 270 15.81 -18.83 17.94
CA HIS A 270 16.89 -19.77 18.22
C HIS A 270 16.33 -21.07 18.80
N LYS A 271 16.26 -22.13 18.01
CA LYS A 271 15.65 -23.42 18.40
C LYS A 271 16.33 -24.07 19.56
N ILE A 272 17.68 -24.00 19.64
CA ILE A 272 18.49 -24.64 20.70
C ILE A 272 18.14 -24.04 22.06
N ASN A 273 18.10 -22.71 22.15
CA ASN A 273 17.87 -22.01 23.41
C ASN A 273 16.39 -21.67 23.63
N LYS A 274 15.51 -21.99 22.66
CA LYS A 274 14.09 -21.64 22.65
C LYS A 274 13.85 -20.13 22.87
N LEU A 275 14.75 -19.31 22.35
CA LEU A 275 14.74 -17.87 22.53
C LEU A 275 14.28 -17.18 21.23
N ASP A 276 13.27 -16.34 21.33
CA ASP A 276 12.75 -15.53 20.23
C ASP A 276 13.32 -14.10 20.37
N VAL A 277 14.33 -13.76 19.56
CA VAL A 277 15.05 -12.49 19.64
C VAL A 277 14.48 -11.52 18.61
N ARG A 278 13.77 -10.51 19.10
CA ARG A 278 13.23 -9.46 18.22
C ARG A 278 14.34 -8.51 17.79
N ASP A 279 14.47 -8.29 16.49
CA ASP A 279 15.45 -7.40 15.90
C ASP A 279 14.84 -6.23 15.13
N TYR A 280 13.51 -6.27 14.90
CA TYR A 280 12.74 -5.21 14.24
C TYR A 280 11.33 -5.11 14.81
N ARG A 281 10.85 -3.88 15.01
CA ARG A 281 9.45 -3.55 15.29
C ARG A 281 9.12 -2.17 14.73
N ASN A 282 8.07 -2.09 13.95
CA ASN A 282 7.47 -0.81 13.57
C ASN A 282 6.04 -0.76 14.10
N VAL A 283 5.70 0.33 14.77
CA VAL A 283 4.36 0.57 15.32
C VAL A 283 3.86 1.91 14.81
N GLN A 284 2.69 1.89 14.19
CA GLN A 284 2.03 3.10 13.71
C GLN A 284 0.66 3.25 14.39
N ASN A 285 0.42 4.45 14.92
CA ASN A 285 -0.86 4.90 15.43
C ASN A 285 -1.30 6.08 14.57
N ILE A 286 -2.46 5.97 13.92
CA ILE A 286 -2.94 6.98 12.98
C ILE A 286 -4.36 7.39 13.35
N PHE A 287 -4.55 8.68 13.59
CA PHE A 287 -5.86 9.33 13.76
C PHE A 287 -6.15 10.15 12.51
N LYS A 288 -7.34 9.98 11.94
CA LYS A 288 -7.77 10.72 10.75
C LYS A 288 -9.15 11.31 10.94
N GLY A 289 -9.33 12.51 10.41
CA GLY A 289 -10.62 13.14 10.23
C GLY A 289 -10.79 13.56 8.78
N LEU A 290 -11.95 13.30 8.20
CA LEU A 290 -12.30 13.67 6.84
C LEU A 290 -13.72 14.21 6.80
N TYR A 291 -13.89 15.42 6.33
CA TYR A 291 -15.18 16.07 6.14
C TYR A 291 -15.42 16.33 4.66
N ASN A 292 -16.59 15.99 4.17
CA ASN A 292 -17.04 16.31 2.82
C ASN A 292 -18.32 17.15 2.87
N HIS A 293 -18.33 18.16 2.02
CA HIS A 293 -19.54 18.96 1.73
C HIS A 293 -19.87 18.90 0.25
N TYR A 294 -21.11 18.57 -0.07
CA TYR A 294 -21.61 18.44 -1.42
C TYR A 294 -22.47 19.65 -1.76
N TRP A 295 -22.01 20.53 -2.69
CA TRP A 295 -22.82 21.62 -3.22
C TRP A 295 -23.67 21.14 -4.40
N SER A 296 -24.87 20.70 -4.12
CA SER A 296 -25.82 20.22 -5.16
C SER A 296 -25.12 19.25 -6.14
N SER A 297 -25.13 19.61 -7.45
CA SER A 297 -24.48 18.82 -8.50
C SER A 297 -23.11 19.36 -8.94
N ASN A 298 -22.65 20.48 -8.38
CA ASN A 298 -21.58 21.28 -8.99
C ASN A 298 -20.22 21.19 -8.29
N GLY A 299 -20.15 20.65 -7.09
CA GLY A 299 -18.87 20.61 -6.40
C GLY A 299 -18.87 19.79 -5.12
N ILE A 300 -17.68 19.32 -4.74
CA ILE A 300 -17.44 18.61 -3.51
C ILE A 300 -16.21 19.23 -2.86
N LEU A 301 -16.37 19.76 -1.63
CA LEU A 301 -15.26 20.12 -0.78
C LEU A 301 -14.90 18.93 0.11
N THR A 302 -13.65 18.54 0.10
CA THR A 302 -13.09 17.55 1.02
C THR A 302 -12.01 18.22 1.85
N VAL A 303 -12.12 18.18 3.17
CA VAL A 303 -11.11 18.69 4.12
C VAL A 303 -10.73 17.56 5.05
N GLY A 304 -9.44 17.37 5.26
CA GLY A 304 -8.94 16.33 6.15
C GLY A 304 -7.79 16.80 7.00
N ALA A 305 -7.63 16.12 8.13
CA ALA A 305 -6.47 16.28 9.01
C ALA A 305 -6.11 14.90 9.60
N ASP A 306 -4.83 14.60 9.59
CA ASP A 306 -4.31 13.34 10.09
C ASP A 306 -3.18 13.60 11.12
N PHE A 307 -3.09 12.71 12.10
CA PHE A 307 -1.97 12.62 13.02
C PHE A 307 -1.43 11.19 13.00
N MET A 308 -0.14 11.03 12.81
CA MET A 308 0.54 9.74 12.87
C MET A 308 1.69 9.77 13.87
N HIS A 309 1.70 8.80 14.76
CA HIS A 309 2.87 8.46 15.59
C HIS A 309 3.50 7.19 15.03
N ASP A 310 4.74 7.30 14.56
CA ASP A 310 5.55 6.21 14.01
C ASP A 310 6.70 5.91 14.97
N TYR A 311 6.78 4.64 15.44
CA TYR A 311 7.83 4.12 16.30
C TYR A 311 8.56 3.00 15.59
N LEU A 312 9.87 3.08 15.55
CA LEU A 312 10.76 2.08 14.96
C LEU A 312 11.77 1.58 16.00
N MET A 313 11.80 0.28 16.22
CA MET A 313 12.90 -0.43 16.86
C MET A 313 13.61 -1.28 15.82
N ASN A 314 14.91 -1.13 15.70
CA ASN A 314 15.74 -1.92 14.81
C ASN A 314 17.13 -2.09 15.44
N LYS A 315 17.66 -3.31 15.44
CA LYS A 315 19.00 -3.61 16.00
C LYS A 315 20.13 -2.79 15.35
N ASN A 316 19.91 -2.31 14.13
CA ASN A 316 20.89 -1.55 13.36
C ASN A 316 20.74 -0.02 13.52
N LEU A 317 19.85 0.47 14.37
CA LEU A 317 19.81 1.86 14.79
C LEU A 317 20.81 2.09 15.94
N GLY A 318 21.55 3.19 15.90
CA GLY A 318 22.51 3.51 16.97
C GLY A 318 21.87 3.63 18.36
N SER A 319 20.68 4.21 18.43
CA SER A 319 19.82 4.31 19.62
C SER A 319 18.98 3.07 19.89
N ARG A 320 18.92 2.09 18.98
CA ARG A 320 17.99 0.98 18.86
C ARG A 320 16.53 1.35 18.63
N THR A 321 16.09 2.53 19.02
CA THR A 321 14.71 2.99 18.89
C THR A 321 14.66 4.42 18.43
N GLU A 322 13.75 4.74 17.51
CA GLU A 322 13.43 6.08 17.04
C GLU A 322 11.93 6.27 16.95
N SER A 323 11.46 7.50 17.04
CA SER A 323 10.04 7.81 16.84
C SER A 323 9.85 9.17 16.17
N GLN A 324 8.74 9.31 15.47
CA GLN A 324 8.37 10.53 14.77
C GLN A 324 6.86 10.75 14.85
N ASN A 325 6.48 12.00 15.05
CA ASN A 325 5.10 12.44 14.89
C ASN A 325 4.95 13.20 13.58
N THR A 326 3.89 12.90 12.85
CA THR A 326 3.50 13.63 11.64
C THR A 326 2.12 14.24 11.88
N PHE A 327 1.99 15.52 11.59
CA PHE A 327 0.72 16.25 11.57
C PHE A 327 0.51 16.75 10.17
N ASP A 328 -0.68 16.59 9.67
CA ASP A 328 -1.02 17.10 8.35
C ASP A 328 -2.46 17.58 8.25
N ALA A 329 -2.67 18.45 7.28
CA ALA A 329 -3.99 18.92 6.88
C ALA A 329 -4.04 19.10 5.37
N PHE A 330 -5.17 18.77 4.77
CA PHE A 330 -5.39 18.96 3.34
C PHE A 330 -6.79 19.45 3.04
N ALA A 331 -6.92 20.09 1.88
CA ALA A 331 -8.19 20.48 1.32
C ALA A 331 -8.21 20.15 -0.18
N GLN A 332 -9.32 19.64 -0.65
CA GLN A 332 -9.58 19.37 -2.07
C GLN A 332 -10.92 19.97 -2.45
N TYR A 333 -10.97 20.60 -3.61
CA TYR A 333 -12.20 21.03 -4.23
C TYR A 333 -12.35 20.36 -5.59
N ASP A 334 -13.44 19.63 -5.76
CA ASP A 334 -13.82 18.98 -6.99
C ASP A 334 -14.97 19.79 -7.60
N TRP A 335 -14.69 20.46 -8.72
CA TRP A 335 -15.62 21.37 -9.37
C TRP A 335 -16.10 20.80 -10.70
N ILE A 336 -17.36 20.43 -10.75
CA ILE A 336 -18.07 20.05 -11.96
C ILE A 336 -18.60 21.33 -12.62
N ILE A 337 -17.83 21.89 -13.56
CA ILE A 337 -18.17 23.15 -14.23
C ILE A 337 -19.41 22.93 -15.10
N ASN A 338 -19.44 21.85 -15.86
CA ASN A 338 -20.55 21.41 -16.69
C ASN A 338 -20.39 19.94 -17.07
N THR A 339 -21.22 19.43 -17.97
CA THR A 339 -21.18 18.02 -18.43
C THR A 339 -19.86 17.65 -19.11
N GLN A 340 -19.11 18.63 -19.64
CA GLN A 340 -17.88 18.41 -20.39
C GLN A 340 -16.62 18.62 -19.53
N TRP A 341 -16.65 19.52 -18.54
CA TRP A 341 -15.49 19.96 -17.78
C TRP A 341 -15.62 19.69 -16.30
N GLU A 342 -14.63 19.07 -15.74
CA GLU A 342 -14.44 18.87 -14.31
C GLU A 342 -13.00 19.19 -13.94
N VAL A 343 -12.82 19.91 -12.83
CA VAL A 343 -11.51 20.35 -12.33
C VAL A 343 -11.41 19.98 -10.84
N VAL A 344 -10.34 19.31 -10.47
CA VAL A 344 -10.03 19.00 -9.06
C VAL A 344 -8.73 19.68 -8.69
N GLY A 345 -8.80 20.56 -7.71
CA GLY A 345 -7.64 21.18 -7.06
C GLY A 345 -7.48 20.65 -5.64
N ALA A 346 -6.26 20.35 -5.23
CA ALA A 346 -5.96 19.95 -3.86
C ALA A 346 -4.66 20.56 -3.38
N VAL A 347 -4.58 20.81 -2.05
CA VAL A 347 -3.39 21.27 -1.36
C VAL A 347 -3.26 20.51 -0.05
N ARG A 348 -2.04 20.20 0.35
CA ARG A 348 -1.72 19.57 1.61
C ARG A 348 -0.51 20.21 2.24
N TYR A 349 -0.53 20.28 3.55
CA TYR A 349 0.60 20.65 4.39
C TYR A 349 0.91 19.52 5.35
N ASP A 350 2.16 19.06 5.37
CA ASP A 350 2.68 18.04 6.28
C ASP A 350 3.77 18.62 7.16
N TYR A 351 3.74 18.30 8.46
CA TYR A 351 4.75 18.66 9.44
C TYR A 351 5.28 17.40 10.13
N PHE A 352 6.61 17.25 10.14
CA PHE A 352 7.33 16.15 10.78
C PHE A 352 8.06 16.68 12.01
N SER A 353 7.83 16.05 13.17
CA SER A 353 8.45 16.46 14.45
C SER A 353 9.95 16.22 14.48
N ASP A 354 10.43 15.20 13.74
CA ASP A 354 11.85 14.97 13.56
C ASP A 354 12.44 16.10 12.70
N LYS A 355 13.42 16.82 13.27
CA LYS A 355 14.07 18.01 12.66
C LYS A 355 13.13 19.16 12.26
N LYS A 356 11.86 19.14 12.67
CA LYS A 356 10.87 20.21 12.38
C LYS A 356 10.75 20.50 10.88
N ASP A 357 10.72 19.47 10.06
CA ASP A 357 10.59 19.58 8.61
C ASP A 357 9.12 19.70 8.18
N SER A 358 8.86 20.43 7.10
CA SER A 358 7.50 20.60 6.58
C SER A 358 7.45 20.71 5.08
N HIS A 359 6.35 20.21 4.50
CA HIS A 359 6.15 20.15 3.04
C HIS A 359 4.75 20.61 2.66
N PHE A 360 4.69 21.35 1.56
CA PHE A 360 3.44 21.78 0.93
C PHE A 360 3.33 21.13 -0.44
N THR A 361 2.24 20.41 -0.70
CA THR A 361 2.04 19.63 -1.92
C THR A 361 0.73 20.00 -2.62
N PRO A 362 0.79 20.75 -3.74
CA PRO A 362 -0.36 21.04 -4.59
C PRO A 362 -0.63 19.92 -5.59
N LYS A 363 -1.89 19.83 -6.04
CA LYS A 363 -2.36 18.96 -7.11
C LYS A 363 -3.45 19.65 -7.92
N LEU A 364 -3.44 19.42 -9.24
CA LEU A 364 -4.48 19.86 -10.15
C LEU A 364 -4.80 18.73 -11.13
N SER A 365 -6.07 18.42 -11.31
CA SER A 365 -6.53 17.46 -12.32
C SER A 365 -7.69 18.05 -13.09
N VAL A 366 -7.68 17.88 -14.40
CA VAL A 366 -8.72 18.38 -15.32
C VAL A 366 -9.21 17.21 -16.15
N ARG A 367 -10.53 17.03 -16.21
CA ARG A 367 -11.19 16.13 -17.15
C ARG A 367 -11.98 16.95 -18.17
N TYR A 368 -11.77 16.64 -19.44
CA TYR A 368 -12.52 17.21 -20.56
C TYR A 368 -13.18 16.10 -21.37
N GLN A 369 -14.49 16.15 -21.51
CA GLN A 369 -15.32 15.20 -22.26
C GLN A 369 -15.99 15.90 -23.42
N PRO A 370 -15.30 16.06 -24.58
CA PRO A 370 -15.88 16.74 -25.74
C PRO A 370 -17.11 16.04 -26.33
N ILE A 371 -17.11 14.70 -26.25
CA ILE A 371 -18.21 13.83 -26.65
C ILE A 371 -18.36 12.71 -25.62
N SER A 372 -19.52 12.10 -25.53
CA SER A 372 -19.85 11.08 -24.50
C SER A 372 -18.89 9.87 -24.46
N ASN A 373 -18.22 9.62 -25.59
CA ASN A 373 -17.33 8.45 -25.74
C ASN A 373 -15.86 8.77 -25.55
N LEU A 374 -15.46 10.04 -25.36
CA LEU A 374 -14.08 10.47 -25.27
C LEU A 374 -13.85 11.27 -24.00
N ASN A 375 -12.97 10.77 -23.13
CA ASN A 375 -12.45 11.47 -21.97
C ASN A 375 -10.98 11.82 -22.17
N ILE A 376 -10.66 13.11 -22.04
CA ILE A 376 -9.28 13.60 -22.03
C ILE A 376 -9.01 14.09 -20.61
N ARG A 377 -7.91 13.64 -20.03
CA ARG A 377 -7.50 14.02 -18.67
C ARG A 377 -6.10 14.61 -18.71
N PHE A 378 -5.91 15.63 -17.92
CA PHE A 378 -4.62 16.22 -17.64
C PHE A 378 -4.45 16.34 -16.12
N GLY A 379 -3.29 15.96 -15.60
CA GLY A 379 -2.98 16.04 -14.19
C GLY A 379 -1.58 16.59 -13.96
N TYR A 380 -1.48 17.44 -12.96
CA TYR A 380 -0.24 17.83 -12.33
C TYR A 380 -0.35 17.56 -10.84
N GLY A 381 0.71 17.01 -10.26
CA GLY A 381 0.82 16.84 -8.83
C GLY A 381 2.26 16.91 -8.37
N MET A 382 2.47 17.58 -7.25
CA MET A 382 3.72 17.51 -6.53
C MET A 382 3.67 16.31 -5.58
N GLY A 383 4.71 15.47 -5.63
CA GLY A 383 4.91 14.38 -4.70
C GLY A 383 6.08 14.68 -3.78
N PHE A 384 6.08 14.10 -2.59
CA PHE A 384 7.25 14.10 -1.73
C PHE A 384 7.40 12.76 -1.00
N ARG A 385 8.62 12.47 -0.59
CA ARG A 385 8.97 11.37 0.29
C ARG A 385 9.90 11.90 1.40
N ALA A 386 9.42 11.95 2.62
CA ALA A 386 10.26 12.25 3.76
C ALA A 386 11.25 11.08 3.99
N PRO A 387 12.51 11.35 4.36
CA PRO A 387 13.45 10.31 4.72
C PRO A 387 12.92 9.48 5.89
N ALA A 388 12.93 8.16 5.75
CA ALA A 388 12.53 7.25 6.82
C ALA A 388 13.53 7.32 8.00
N LEU A 389 13.06 6.98 9.20
CA LEU A 389 13.92 6.93 10.39
C LEU A 389 15.15 6.03 10.17
N LYS A 390 14.98 4.95 9.44
CA LYS A 390 16.05 4.06 9.02
C LYS A 390 17.10 4.78 8.17
N GLU A 391 16.69 5.53 7.16
CA GLU A 391 17.61 6.24 6.25
C GLU A 391 18.44 7.31 6.97
N LYS A 392 17.90 7.87 8.03
CA LYS A 392 18.59 8.88 8.86
C LYS A 392 19.54 8.28 9.88
N TYR A 393 19.16 7.17 10.54
CA TYR A 393 19.82 6.70 11.76
C TYR A 393 20.40 5.29 11.70
N TYR A 394 20.39 4.66 10.52
CA TYR A 394 20.86 3.29 10.31
C TYR A 394 22.38 3.21 10.46
N ASN A 395 22.85 2.12 11.06
CA ASN A 395 24.24 1.71 11.07
C ASN A 395 24.28 0.20 10.87
N PHE A 396 24.29 -0.22 9.62
CA PHE A 396 24.18 -1.61 9.22
C PHE A 396 25.53 -2.11 8.71
N ASP A 397 26.08 -3.11 9.40
CA ASP A 397 27.26 -3.86 8.95
C ASP A 397 26.82 -5.11 8.18
N ALA A 398 27.10 -5.15 6.90
CA ALA A 398 26.87 -6.30 6.04
C ALA A 398 28.04 -7.29 6.11
N ALA A 399 28.15 -7.99 7.23
CA ALA A 399 29.12 -9.06 7.50
C ALA A 399 30.59 -8.62 7.30
N GLY A 400 30.93 -7.37 7.61
CA GLY A 400 32.26 -6.81 7.47
C GLY A 400 32.70 -6.51 6.02
N ILE A 401 31.80 -6.69 5.05
CA ILE A 401 32.08 -6.41 3.63
C ILE A 401 31.85 -4.93 3.33
N TRP A 402 30.76 -4.36 3.81
CA TRP A 402 30.42 -2.93 3.73
C TRP A 402 29.53 -2.48 4.88
N ILE A 403 29.63 -1.22 5.18
CA ILE A 403 28.83 -0.57 6.21
C ILE A 403 27.91 0.44 5.53
N ILE A 404 26.61 0.36 5.79
CA ILE A 404 25.64 1.36 5.36
C ILE A 404 25.33 2.25 6.54
N ARG A 405 25.67 3.54 6.45
CA ARG A 405 25.37 4.54 7.47
C ARG A 405 24.26 5.46 7.01
N GLY A 406 23.28 5.68 7.86
CA GLY A 406 22.25 6.67 7.66
C GLY A 406 22.82 8.09 7.70
N ASN A 407 22.13 9.02 7.04
CA ASN A 407 22.49 10.43 7.09
C ASN A 407 21.33 11.23 7.69
N PRO A 408 21.51 11.77 8.91
CA PRO A 408 20.46 12.56 9.56
C PRO A 408 20.12 13.87 8.82
N ASP A 409 20.97 14.35 7.92
CA ASP A 409 20.77 15.59 7.16
C ASP A 409 20.12 15.40 5.78
N LEU A 410 19.60 14.18 5.51
CA LEU A 410 18.84 13.92 4.30
C LEU A 410 17.65 14.87 4.16
N LYS A 411 17.51 15.40 2.94
CA LYS A 411 16.35 16.21 2.54
C LYS A 411 15.27 15.31 1.96
N ALA A 412 14.02 15.76 2.00
CA ALA A 412 12.94 15.07 1.34
C ALA A 412 13.17 14.97 -0.18
N GLU A 413 12.81 13.82 -0.73
CA GLU A 413 12.68 13.66 -2.17
C GLU A 413 11.42 14.39 -2.63
N LEU A 414 11.54 15.21 -3.66
CA LEU A 414 10.45 15.98 -4.27
C LEU A 414 10.26 15.54 -5.70
N SER A 415 9.03 15.45 -6.16
CA SER A 415 8.74 15.14 -7.55
C SER A 415 7.66 16.04 -8.12
N HIS A 416 7.83 16.43 -9.38
CA HIS A 416 6.81 17.08 -10.19
C HIS A 416 6.33 16.07 -11.22
N ASN A 417 5.04 15.73 -11.15
CA ASN A 417 4.46 14.69 -11.97
C ASN A 417 3.42 15.30 -12.88
N PHE A 418 3.57 15.09 -14.18
CA PHE A 418 2.63 15.48 -15.21
C PHE A 418 2.10 14.22 -15.87
N ASN A 419 0.79 14.15 -16.06
CA ASN A 419 0.16 13.06 -16.78
C ASN A 419 -0.90 13.61 -17.72
N ALA A 420 -1.08 12.93 -18.84
CA ALA A 420 -2.14 13.18 -19.79
C ALA A 420 -2.66 11.85 -20.29
N SER A 421 -3.98 11.73 -20.45
CA SER A 421 -4.59 10.53 -21.03
C SER A 421 -5.80 10.89 -21.89
N ALA A 422 -6.05 10.01 -22.87
CA ALA A 422 -7.25 10.02 -23.68
C ALA A 422 -7.86 8.63 -23.70
N ASP A 423 -9.11 8.51 -23.28
CA ASP A 423 -9.87 7.26 -23.25
C ASP A 423 -11.06 7.37 -24.20
N TYR A 424 -11.07 6.53 -25.23
CA TYR A 424 -12.19 6.44 -26.18
C TYR A 424 -12.88 5.10 -26.03
N THR A 425 -14.19 5.13 -25.74
CA THR A 425 -15.00 3.91 -25.59
C THR A 425 -16.17 3.92 -26.55
N LYS A 426 -16.30 2.88 -27.37
CA LYS A 426 -17.44 2.69 -28.27
C LYS A 426 -17.83 1.23 -28.36
N GLY A 427 -19.04 0.89 -27.92
CA GLY A 427 -19.52 -0.49 -27.87
C GLY A 427 -18.62 -1.37 -27.02
N HIS A 428 -18.01 -2.37 -27.63
CA HIS A 428 -17.08 -3.31 -26.98
C HIS A 428 -15.61 -2.91 -27.05
N TYR A 429 -15.29 -1.76 -27.64
CA TYR A 429 -13.92 -1.28 -27.82
C TYR A 429 -13.64 -0.16 -26.84
N ASN A 430 -12.49 -0.28 -26.16
CA ASN A 430 -11.91 0.77 -25.36
C ASN A 430 -10.45 0.98 -25.76
N PHE A 431 -10.10 2.23 -26.09
CA PHE A 431 -8.73 2.63 -26.41
C PHE A 431 -8.29 3.68 -25.42
N THR A 432 -7.20 3.39 -24.74
CA THR A 432 -6.57 4.32 -23.80
C THR A 432 -5.16 4.64 -24.27
N LEU A 433 -4.87 5.93 -24.42
CA LEU A 433 -3.51 6.44 -24.60
C LEU A 433 -3.17 7.26 -23.35
N ALA A 434 -2.04 6.97 -22.73
CA ALA A 434 -1.57 7.71 -21.57
C ALA A 434 -0.09 8.04 -21.70
N ALA A 435 0.28 9.25 -21.29
CA ALA A 435 1.66 9.71 -21.18
C ALA A 435 1.87 10.30 -19.79
N TYR A 436 3.09 10.13 -19.27
CA TYR A 436 3.51 10.71 -18.00
C TYR A 436 4.94 11.23 -18.10
N TYR A 437 5.20 12.29 -17.35
CA TYR A 437 6.53 12.85 -17.16
C TYR A 437 6.73 13.14 -15.68
N ASN A 438 7.84 12.63 -15.12
CA ASN A 438 8.21 12.79 -13.73
C ASN A 438 9.58 13.44 -13.65
N ASP A 439 9.66 14.55 -12.91
CA ASP A 439 10.91 15.21 -12.57
C ASP A 439 11.14 15.07 -11.07
N VAL A 440 12.22 14.36 -10.69
CA VAL A 440 12.50 13.97 -9.31
C VAL A 440 13.79 14.62 -8.82
N HIS A 441 13.68 15.34 -7.70
CA HIS A 441 14.80 16.00 -7.06
C HIS A 441 15.13 15.35 -5.71
N ASN A 442 16.42 15.34 -5.34
CA ASN A 442 16.92 14.77 -4.09
C ASN A 442 16.53 13.30 -3.89
N LYS A 443 16.60 12.50 -4.94
CA LYS A 443 16.25 11.07 -4.86
C LYS A 443 17.06 10.39 -3.76
N LEU A 444 16.36 9.78 -2.81
CA LEU A 444 16.96 9.06 -1.70
C LEU A 444 17.45 7.69 -2.18
N ALA A 445 18.75 7.45 -2.07
CA ALA A 445 19.38 6.21 -2.49
C ALA A 445 20.64 5.95 -1.66
N THR A 446 21.08 4.70 -1.63
CA THR A 446 22.39 4.34 -1.07
C THR A 446 23.49 4.95 -1.97
N GLY A 447 24.42 5.64 -1.37
CA GLY A 447 25.55 6.27 -2.07
C GLY A 447 26.51 5.24 -2.69
N VAL A 448 27.41 5.75 -3.54
CA VAL A 448 28.46 4.91 -4.13
C VAL A 448 29.41 4.42 -3.02
N PRO A 449 29.74 3.12 -2.97
CA PRO A 449 30.69 2.61 -1.97
C PRO A 449 32.06 3.26 -2.11
N HIS A 450 32.68 3.62 -1.00
CA HIS A 450 34.06 4.04 -0.93
C HIS A 450 34.80 3.24 0.14
N TYR A 451 36.10 3.10 0.00
CA TYR A 451 36.93 2.41 0.99
C TYR A 451 37.05 3.29 2.23
N LEU A 452 36.75 2.69 3.41
CA LEU A 452 37.03 3.33 4.68
C LEU A 452 38.54 3.22 4.97
N SER A 453 39.20 4.34 5.27
CA SER A 453 40.54 4.33 5.81
C SER A 453 40.50 3.90 7.28
N PHE A 454 41.64 3.43 7.82
CA PHE A 454 41.77 3.06 9.23
C PHE A 454 41.38 4.21 10.19
N TYR A 455 41.47 5.44 9.74
CA TYR A 455 41.13 6.67 10.50
C TYR A 455 39.60 6.97 10.52
N ASP A 456 38.81 6.35 9.65
CA ASP A 456 37.37 6.55 9.61
C ASP A 456 36.61 5.56 10.53
N MET A 457 37.35 4.65 11.19
CA MET A 457 36.79 3.60 12.05
C MET A 457 36.91 3.92 13.55
N SER A 458 37.46 5.06 13.91
CA SER A 458 37.66 5.52 15.31
C SER A 458 36.53 6.43 15.81
#